data_7bfcdaa91bc1b1a01cd0220aa886c7bf
#
_entry.id   7bfcdaa91bc1b1a01cd0220aa886c7bf
#
_cell.length_a   1.000
_cell.length_b   1.000
_cell.length_c   1.000
_cell.angle_alpha   90.00
_cell.angle_beta   90.00
_cell.angle_gamma   90.00
#
_symmetry.space_group_name_H-M   'P 1'
#
loop_
_entity.id
_entity.type
_entity.pdbx_description
1 polymer ?
#
loop_
_entity_poly.entity_id
_entity_poly.type
_entity_poly.pdbx_seq_one_letter_code
_entity_poly.pdbx_strand_id
1 'polypeptide(L)'
;MQTFDQALFTLYEAGEITQQTLRTIRFARTFQEYGIPGAEALSPLFSEEYLDMMPTRTALMPHAMEVLEDLERKGCRMALLTNGFKQVQYSKIKSSGLDRFFNKRIFISEEVGYHKPNPRMFIAALTAINGKKEETLMVGDNFVNDIEGAQIFGIDQYYYNPQHLPCDGAPTLTGDDLRDLKALV
;
A
#
# COMPACT_ATOMS: atom_id res chain seq x y z
N MET A 1 15.24 0.53 12.20
CA MET A 1 15.52 1.97 11.99
C MET A 1 14.69 2.42 10.80
N GLN A 2 13.73 3.30 11.01
CA GLN A 2 12.88 3.82 9.95
C GLN A 2 13.74 4.62 8.96
N THR A 3 13.60 4.36 7.67
CA THR A 3 14.30 5.18 6.67
C THR A 3 13.73 6.60 6.71
N PHE A 4 14.52 7.60 6.30
CA PHE A 4 14.07 8.99 6.23
C PHE A 4 12.80 9.14 5.36
N ASP A 5 12.72 8.40 4.29
CA ASP A 5 11.57 8.39 3.38
C ASP A 5 10.29 7.86 4.07
N GLN A 6 10.41 6.82 4.89
CA GLN A 6 9.30 6.31 5.69
C GLN A 6 8.78 7.36 6.69
N ALA A 7 9.69 8.09 7.33
CA ALA A 7 9.30 9.17 8.25
C ALA A 7 8.55 10.29 7.54
N LEU A 8 8.99 10.71 6.35
CA LEU A 8 8.29 11.71 5.54
C LEU A 8 6.90 11.22 5.08
N PHE A 9 6.79 9.95 4.69
CA PHE A 9 5.49 9.37 4.34
C PHE A 9 4.54 9.34 5.52
N THR A 10 5.03 9.04 6.72
CA THR A 10 4.23 9.09 7.95
C THR A 10 3.67 10.50 8.21
N LEU A 11 4.47 11.55 8.03
CA LEU A 11 4.00 12.93 8.16
C LEU A 11 2.94 13.30 7.11
N TYR A 12 3.11 12.82 5.89
CA TYR A 12 2.13 13.01 4.82
C TYR A 12 0.80 12.29 5.13
N GLU A 13 0.86 11.04 5.56
CA GLU A 13 -0.31 10.25 5.96
C GLU A 13 -1.05 10.85 7.17
N ALA A 14 -0.30 11.48 8.08
CA ALA A 14 -0.86 12.25 9.20
C ALA A 14 -1.46 13.61 8.79
N GLY A 15 -1.24 14.05 7.54
CA GLY A 15 -1.68 15.36 7.05
C GLY A 15 -0.83 16.54 7.54
N GLU A 16 0.34 16.28 8.13
CA GLU A 16 1.25 17.30 8.64
C GLU A 16 2.04 17.99 7.52
N ILE A 17 2.25 17.30 6.42
CA ILE A 17 2.85 17.85 5.20
C ILE A 17 1.99 17.57 3.99
N THR A 18 2.08 18.44 2.98
CA THR A 18 1.38 18.23 1.70
C THR A 18 2.11 17.22 0.82
N GLN A 19 1.41 16.65 -0.15
CA GLN A 19 2.00 15.82 -1.20
C GLN A 19 3.15 16.55 -1.92
N GLN A 20 2.96 17.83 -2.23
CA GLN A 20 4.00 18.65 -2.88
C GLN A 20 5.23 18.78 -1.99
N THR A 21 5.05 19.00 -0.70
CA THR A 21 6.15 19.09 0.27
C THR A 21 6.90 17.75 0.37
N LEU A 22 6.17 16.63 0.49
CA LEU A 22 6.77 15.29 0.49
C LEU A 22 7.63 15.06 -0.75
N ARG A 23 7.09 15.33 -1.94
CA ARG A 23 7.76 15.14 -3.23
C ARG A 23 9.05 15.95 -3.34
N THR A 24 9.05 17.17 -2.83
CA THR A 24 10.22 18.05 -2.90
C THR A 24 11.27 17.69 -1.86
N ILE A 25 10.86 17.50 -0.60
CA ILE A 25 11.81 17.30 0.50
C ILE A 25 12.53 15.95 0.41
N ARG A 26 11.86 14.88 -0.03
CA ARG A 26 12.45 13.53 -0.05
C ARG A 26 13.77 13.46 -0.82
N PHE A 27 13.83 14.05 -1.99
CA PHE A 27 15.05 14.07 -2.81
C PHE A 27 16.05 15.09 -2.31
N ALA A 28 15.61 16.30 -1.93
CA ALA A 28 16.51 17.33 -1.42
C ALA A 28 17.31 16.84 -0.20
N ARG A 29 16.63 16.19 0.73
CA ARG A 29 17.28 15.63 1.93
C ARG A 29 18.21 14.48 1.62
N THR A 30 17.79 13.56 0.74
CA THR A 30 18.65 12.46 0.31
C THR A 30 19.92 13.00 -0.34
N PHE A 31 19.81 13.97 -1.25
CA PHE A 31 20.97 14.57 -1.89
C PHE A 31 21.90 15.30 -0.92
N GLN A 32 21.33 16.00 0.08
CA GLN A 32 22.11 16.66 1.13
C GLN A 32 22.87 15.63 1.98
N GLU A 33 22.23 14.53 2.36
CA GLU A 33 22.85 13.46 3.16
C GLU A 33 24.05 12.83 2.43
N TYR A 34 23.95 12.67 1.09
CA TYR A 34 25.04 12.16 0.26
C TYR A 34 26.00 13.25 -0.25
N GLY A 35 25.86 14.49 0.23
CA GLY A 35 26.75 15.59 -0.12
C GLY A 35 26.68 16.02 -1.60
N ILE A 36 25.55 15.80 -2.27
CA ILE A 36 25.36 16.15 -3.67
C ILE A 36 25.14 17.67 -3.79
N PRO A 37 26.02 18.40 -4.53
CA PRO A 37 25.84 19.83 -4.72
C PRO A 37 24.56 20.17 -5.49
N GLY A 38 23.91 21.29 -5.14
CA GLY A 38 22.70 21.73 -5.83
C GLY A 38 21.44 20.91 -5.50
N ALA A 39 21.42 20.22 -4.39
CA ALA A 39 20.33 19.33 -3.95
C ALA A 39 18.92 19.94 -4.08
N GLU A 40 18.76 21.22 -3.74
CA GLU A 40 17.47 21.93 -3.81
C GLU A 40 16.99 22.14 -5.25
N ALA A 41 17.92 22.46 -6.17
CA ALA A 41 17.60 22.66 -7.59
C ALA A 41 17.36 21.32 -8.31
N LEU A 42 18.03 20.24 -7.89
CA LEU A 42 17.89 18.91 -8.49
C LEU A 42 16.60 18.20 -8.01
N SER A 43 16.17 18.47 -6.79
CA SER A 43 15.05 17.75 -6.17
C SER A 43 13.75 17.79 -6.99
N PRO A 44 13.27 18.93 -7.53
CA PRO A 44 12.08 18.96 -8.36
C PRO A 44 12.22 18.10 -9.63
N LEU A 45 13.37 18.16 -10.31
CA LEU A 45 13.63 17.40 -11.53
C LEU A 45 13.58 15.89 -11.26
N PHE A 46 14.26 15.44 -10.19
CA PHE A 46 14.21 14.03 -9.79
C PHE A 46 12.81 13.58 -9.34
N SER A 47 12.05 14.48 -8.73
CA SER A 47 10.67 14.20 -8.35
C SER A 47 9.77 13.94 -9.56
N GLU A 48 9.93 14.72 -10.63
CA GLU A 48 9.18 14.53 -11.88
C GLU A 48 9.58 13.21 -12.56
N GLU A 49 10.87 12.99 -12.79
CA GLU A 49 11.40 11.74 -13.36
C GLU A 49 10.97 10.51 -12.58
N TYR A 50 11.00 10.59 -11.25
CA TYR A 50 10.56 9.50 -10.38
C TYR A 50 9.07 9.17 -10.58
N LEU A 51 8.21 10.19 -10.66
CA LEU A 51 6.78 9.98 -10.88
C LEU A 51 6.47 9.42 -12.27
N ASP A 52 7.23 9.81 -13.28
CA ASP A 52 7.10 9.27 -14.63
C ASP A 52 7.60 7.82 -14.73
N MET A 53 8.64 7.50 -13.98
CA MET A 53 9.19 6.14 -13.94
C MET A 53 8.36 5.17 -13.10
N MET A 54 7.78 5.61 -11.97
CA MET A 54 7.08 4.73 -11.03
C MET A 54 5.96 3.91 -11.67
N PRO A 55 5.12 4.44 -12.57
CA PRO A 55 4.10 3.67 -13.26
C PRO A 55 4.63 2.50 -14.11
N THR A 56 5.89 2.56 -14.54
CA THR A 56 6.51 1.52 -15.34
C THR A 56 7.05 0.35 -14.49
N ARG A 57 7.14 0.53 -13.18
CA ARG A 57 7.61 -0.50 -12.24
C ARG A 57 6.45 -1.37 -11.78
N THR A 58 6.12 -2.37 -12.59
CA THR A 58 4.91 -3.20 -12.48
C THR A 58 5.21 -4.64 -12.09
N ALA A 59 6.44 -4.95 -11.68
CA ALA A 59 6.77 -6.27 -11.16
C ALA A 59 5.90 -6.57 -9.92
N LEU A 60 5.23 -7.70 -9.97
CA LEU A 60 4.41 -8.18 -8.86
C LEU A 60 5.25 -8.97 -7.87
N MET A 61 4.77 -9.07 -6.65
CA MET A 61 5.32 -10.00 -5.67
C MET A 61 5.18 -11.44 -6.19
N PRO A 62 6.10 -12.34 -5.80
CA PRO A 62 6.03 -13.74 -6.21
C PRO A 62 4.63 -14.33 -5.96
N HIS A 63 4.13 -15.09 -6.90
CA HIS A 63 2.83 -15.78 -6.85
C HIS A 63 1.57 -14.89 -6.75
N ALA A 64 1.70 -13.54 -6.76
CA ALA A 64 0.55 -12.66 -6.60
C ALA A 64 -0.55 -12.91 -7.66
N MET A 65 -0.18 -13.04 -8.93
CA MET A 65 -1.15 -13.30 -10.00
C MET A 65 -1.84 -14.64 -9.84
N GLU A 66 -1.08 -15.69 -9.56
CA GLU A 66 -1.57 -17.05 -9.33
C GLU A 66 -2.58 -17.11 -8.17
N VAL A 67 -2.28 -16.41 -7.08
CA VAL A 67 -3.16 -16.34 -5.91
C VAL A 67 -4.44 -15.59 -6.22
N LEU A 68 -4.35 -14.44 -6.89
CA LEU A 68 -5.54 -13.65 -7.27
C LEU A 68 -6.48 -14.43 -8.21
N GLU A 69 -5.93 -15.18 -9.16
CA GLU A 69 -6.71 -16.06 -10.05
C GLU A 69 -7.40 -17.19 -9.28
N ASP A 70 -6.74 -17.75 -8.28
CA ASP A 70 -7.34 -18.79 -7.43
C ASP A 70 -8.47 -18.23 -6.57
N LEU A 71 -8.26 -17.08 -5.93
CA LEU A 71 -9.28 -16.41 -5.13
C LEU A 71 -10.50 -16.00 -5.96
N GLU A 72 -10.28 -15.48 -7.18
CA GLU A 72 -11.36 -15.16 -8.11
C GLU A 72 -12.18 -16.40 -8.47
N ARG A 73 -11.51 -17.52 -8.81
CA ARG A 73 -12.15 -18.80 -9.15
C ARG A 73 -12.98 -19.36 -7.99
N LYS A 74 -12.55 -19.14 -6.76
CA LYS A 74 -13.27 -19.50 -5.53
C LYS A 74 -14.39 -18.53 -5.16
N GLY A 75 -14.57 -17.46 -5.96
CA GLY A 75 -15.64 -16.48 -5.78
C GLY A 75 -15.37 -15.47 -4.66
N CYS A 76 -14.11 -15.31 -4.24
CA CYS A 76 -13.75 -14.31 -3.25
C CYS A 76 -13.97 -12.88 -3.78
N ARG A 77 -14.60 -12.07 -2.97
CA ARG A 77 -14.80 -10.65 -3.29
C ARG A 77 -13.58 -9.87 -2.81
N MET A 78 -12.84 -9.29 -3.76
CA MET A 78 -11.57 -8.61 -3.48
C MET A 78 -11.70 -7.10 -3.64
N ALA A 79 -10.99 -6.35 -2.80
CA ALA A 79 -10.80 -4.90 -2.89
C ALA A 79 -9.32 -4.55 -2.69
N LEU A 80 -8.85 -3.48 -3.32
CA LEU A 80 -7.49 -2.98 -3.19
C LEU A 80 -7.49 -1.63 -2.47
N LEU A 81 -6.69 -1.53 -1.39
CA LEU A 81 -6.52 -0.30 -0.60
C LEU A 81 -5.08 0.17 -0.67
N THR A 82 -4.86 1.45 -1.00
CA THR A 82 -3.51 2.01 -1.10
C THR A 82 -3.42 3.45 -0.62
N ASN A 83 -2.32 3.76 0.09
CA ASN A 83 -1.96 5.13 0.49
C ASN A 83 -1.07 5.83 -0.57
N GLY A 84 -0.81 5.18 -1.69
CA GLY A 84 0.01 5.76 -2.76
C GLY A 84 -0.71 6.84 -3.57
N PHE A 85 0.06 7.59 -4.34
CA PHE A 85 -0.47 8.67 -5.18
C PHE A 85 -1.41 8.16 -6.28
N LYS A 86 -2.57 8.78 -6.42
CA LYS A 86 -3.64 8.37 -7.32
C LYS A 86 -3.16 8.05 -8.72
N GLN A 87 -2.46 8.99 -9.36
CA GLN A 87 -2.00 8.83 -10.74
C GLN A 87 -1.05 7.64 -10.87
N VAL A 88 -0.12 7.47 -9.93
CA VAL A 88 0.86 6.38 -9.92
C VAL A 88 0.15 5.04 -9.72
N GLN A 89 -0.76 4.95 -8.73
CA GLN A 89 -1.41 3.69 -8.39
C GLN A 89 -2.33 3.19 -9.49
N TYR A 90 -3.17 4.03 -10.08
CA TYR A 90 -4.01 3.61 -11.21
C TYR A 90 -3.18 3.12 -12.40
N SER A 91 -2.10 3.84 -12.72
CA SER A 91 -1.20 3.43 -13.80
C SER A 91 -0.53 2.09 -13.51
N LYS A 92 0.00 1.90 -12.29
CA LYS A 92 0.60 0.62 -11.87
C LYS A 92 -0.39 -0.54 -11.89
N ILE A 93 -1.58 -0.35 -11.34
CA ILE A 93 -2.64 -1.36 -11.29
C ILE A 93 -3.05 -1.80 -12.70
N LYS A 94 -3.21 -0.83 -13.61
CA LYS A 94 -3.56 -1.11 -15.01
C LYS A 94 -2.42 -1.80 -15.75
N SER A 95 -1.20 -1.28 -15.65
CA SER A 95 -0.03 -1.81 -16.37
C SER A 95 0.41 -3.19 -15.86
N SER A 96 0.10 -3.53 -14.61
CA SER A 96 0.34 -4.86 -14.04
C SER A 96 -0.77 -5.87 -14.32
N GLY A 97 -1.91 -5.44 -14.90
CA GLY A 97 -3.07 -6.29 -15.14
C GLY A 97 -3.89 -6.64 -13.90
N LEU A 98 -3.65 -5.93 -12.78
CA LEU A 98 -4.39 -6.17 -11.53
C LEU A 98 -5.81 -5.60 -11.56
N ASP A 99 -6.08 -4.63 -12.43
CA ASP A 99 -7.38 -3.97 -12.56
C ASP A 99 -8.53 -4.94 -12.84
N ARG A 100 -8.27 -6.04 -13.53
CA ARG A 100 -9.27 -7.10 -13.84
C ARG A 100 -9.86 -7.74 -12.57
N PHE A 101 -9.08 -7.88 -11.50
CA PHE A 101 -9.54 -8.53 -10.26
C PHE A 101 -10.32 -7.59 -9.36
N PHE A 102 -9.94 -6.31 -9.36
CA PHE A 102 -10.51 -5.33 -8.42
C PHE A 102 -11.60 -4.47 -9.05
N ASN A 103 -11.60 -4.26 -10.37
CA ASN A 103 -12.60 -3.46 -11.09
C ASN A 103 -12.80 -2.10 -10.40
N LYS A 104 -14.04 -1.77 -9.99
CA LYS A 104 -14.39 -0.52 -9.28
C LYS A 104 -14.09 -0.56 -7.78
N ARG A 105 -13.45 -1.60 -7.26
CA ARG A 105 -13.14 -1.80 -5.84
C ARG A 105 -11.67 -1.47 -5.54
N ILE A 106 -11.20 -0.36 -6.08
CA ILE A 106 -9.88 0.20 -5.84
C ILE A 106 -10.05 1.47 -5.02
N PHE A 107 -9.45 1.51 -3.82
CA PHE A 107 -9.56 2.60 -2.87
C PHE A 107 -8.19 3.23 -2.66
N ILE A 108 -8.04 4.43 -3.21
CA ILE A 108 -6.82 5.23 -3.08
C ILE A 108 -7.10 6.32 -2.04
N SER A 109 -6.19 6.49 -1.08
CA SER A 109 -6.36 7.43 0.02
C SER A 109 -6.70 8.85 -0.41
N GLU A 110 -6.10 9.33 -1.50
CA GLU A 110 -6.40 10.66 -2.06
C GLU A 110 -7.87 10.81 -2.52
N GLU A 111 -8.52 9.73 -2.95
CA GLU A 111 -9.93 9.76 -3.37
C GLU A 111 -10.89 9.53 -2.20
N VAL A 112 -10.50 8.67 -1.26
CA VAL A 112 -11.30 8.41 -0.05
C VAL A 112 -11.19 9.58 0.93
N GLY A 113 -10.11 10.36 0.87
CA GLY A 113 -9.83 11.47 1.78
C GLY A 113 -9.24 11.03 3.13
N TYR A 114 -8.85 9.76 3.26
CA TYR A 114 -8.25 9.19 4.46
C TYR A 114 -7.17 8.19 4.09
N HIS A 115 -6.08 8.14 4.85
CA HIS A 115 -5.02 7.15 4.72
C HIS A 115 -5.24 5.97 5.67
N LYS A 116 -4.84 4.75 5.29
CA LYS A 116 -4.64 3.68 6.26
C LYS A 116 -3.62 4.16 7.32
N PRO A 117 -3.79 3.91 8.60
CA PRO A 117 -4.71 2.98 9.25
C PRO A 117 -6.11 3.54 9.59
N ASN A 118 -6.53 4.69 9.04
CA ASN A 118 -7.83 5.26 9.37
C ASN A 118 -8.97 4.28 9.02
N PRO A 119 -9.92 4.02 9.94
CA PRO A 119 -11.01 3.06 9.73
C PRO A 119 -11.88 3.33 8.51
N ARG A 120 -11.96 4.58 8.05
CA ARG A 120 -12.76 4.96 6.88
C ARG A 120 -12.28 4.31 5.58
N MET A 121 -10.98 4.02 5.46
CA MET A 121 -10.45 3.26 4.33
C MET A 121 -11.02 1.83 4.31
N PHE A 122 -11.04 1.18 5.46
CA PHE A 122 -11.56 -0.19 5.60
C PHE A 122 -13.09 -0.23 5.44
N ILE A 123 -13.82 0.78 5.97
CA ILE A 123 -15.28 0.92 5.78
C ILE A 123 -15.62 1.01 4.29
N ALA A 124 -14.92 1.86 3.54
CA ALA A 124 -15.16 2.04 2.12
C ALA A 124 -15.00 0.71 1.35
N ALA A 125 -13.91 0.00 1.61
CA ALA A 125 -13.64 -1.28 0.96
C ALA A 125 -14.66 -2.36 1.36
N LEU A 126 -14.93 -2.53 2.66
CA LEU A 126 -15.87 -3.52 3.17
C LEU A 126 -17.28 -3.31 2.61
N THR A 127 -17.73 -2.05 2.55
CA THR A 127 -19.02 -1.67 1.96
C THR A 127 -19.10 -2.06 0.48
N ALA A 128 -18.06 -1.76 -0.29
CA ALA A 128 -18.04 -2.01 -1.74
C ALA A 128 -18.02 -3.51 -2.10
N ILE A 129 -17.47 -4.34 -1.23
CA ILE A 129 -17.54 -5.80 -1.41
C ILE A 129 -18.75 -6.42 -0.75
N ASN A 130 -19.61 -5.64 -0.09
CA ASN A 130 -20.72 -6.11 0.74
C ASN A 130 -20.25 -7.20 1.70
N GLY A 131 -19.10 -6.95 2.36
CA GLY A 131 -18.44 -7.89 3.25
C GLY A 131 -18.93 -7.78 4.69
N LYS A 132 -18.72 -8.84 5.45
CA LYS A 132 -18.86 -8.82 6.91
C LYS A 132 -17.46 -8.88 7.53
N LYS A 133 -17.28 -8.25 8.69
CA LYS A 133 -15.97 -8.20 9.35
C LYS A 133 -15.42 -9.59 9.62
N GLU A 134 -16.28 -10.48 10.08
CA GLU A 134 -15.95 -11.86 10.48
C GLU A 134 -15.60 -12.78 9.28
N GLU A 135 -15.90 -12.31 8.06
CA GLU A 135 -15.64 -13.03 6.81
C GLU A 135 -14.59 -12.29 5.95
N THR A 136 -13.85 -11.33 6.52
CA THR A 136 -12.95 -10.45 5.79
C THR A 136 -11.53 -10.53 6.32
N LEU A 137 -10.58 -10.72 5.42
CA LEU A 137 -9.16 -10.74 5.72
C LEU A 137 -8.47 -9.56 5.04
N MET A 138 -7.73 -8.76 5.81
CA MET A 138 -6.77 -7.80 5.28
C MET A 138 -5.44 -8.48 5.02
N VAL A 139 -4.93 -8.34 3.80
CA VAL A 139 -3.60 -8.82 3.41
C VAL A 139 -2.71 -7.61 3.13
N GLY A 140 -1.57 -7.51 3.81
CA GLY A 140 -0.67 -6.38 3.63
C GLY A 140 0.71 -6.61 4.22
N ASP A 141 1.66 -5.75 3.83
CA ASP A 141 3.07 -5.79 4.24
C ASP A 141 3.46 -4.63 5.17
N ASN A 142 2.62 -3.60 5.28
CA ASN A 142 2.86 -2.51 6.22
C ASN A 142 2.18 -2.80 7.55
N PHE A 143 3.00 -3.08 8.60
CA PHE A 143 2.47 -3.50 9.88
C PHE A 143 1.50 -2.46 10.48
N VAL A 144 1.86 -1.18 10.49
CA VAL A 144 1.03 -0.11 11.08
C VAL A 144 -0.21 0.16 10.22
N ASN A 145 -0.01 0.38 8.93
CA ASN A 145 -1.10 0.81 8.06
C ASN A 145 -2.10 -0.31 7.75
N ASP A 146 -1.61 -1.52 7.50
CA ASP A 146 -2.46 -2.63 7.07
C ASP A 146 -2.91 -3.48 8.25
N ILE A 147 -1.97 -3.91 9.08
CA ILE A 147 -2.21 -4.92 10.10
C ILE A 147 -2.86 -4.30 11.34
N GLU A 148 -2.19 -3.33 11.98
CA GLU A 148 -2.78 -2.64 13.14
C GLU A 148 -4.08 -1.91 12.75
N GLY A 149 -4.11 -1.27 11.58
CA GLY A 149 -5.32 -0.61 11.09
C GLY A 149 -6.50 -1.55 10.92
N ALA A 150 -6.28 -2.74 10.35
CA ALA A 150 -7.30 -3.77 10.21
C ALA A 150 -7.71 -4.37 11.56
N GLN A 151 -6.76 -4.58 12.46
CA GLN A 151 -7.00 -5.08 13.81
C GLN A 151 -7.87 -4.10 14.62
N ILE A 152 -7.55 -2.80 14.59
CA ILE A 152 -8.35 -1.74 15.22
C ILE A 152 -9.75 -1.67 14.59
N PHE A 153 -9.84 -1.86 13.29
CA PHE A 153 -11.13 -1.91 12.59
C PHE A 153 -11.94 -3.17 12.93
N GLY A 154 -11.30 -4.24 13.34
CA GLY A 154 -11.92 -5.51 13.77
C GLY A 154 -12.19 -6.50 12.63
N ILE A 155 -11.26 -6.62 11.70
CA ILE A 155 -11.18 -7.68 10.69
C ILE A 155 -9.90 -8.47 10.86
N ASP A 156 -9.87 -9.72 10.40
CA ASP A 156 -8.68 -10.55 10.43
C ASP A 156 -7.57 -10.02 9.54
N GLN A 157 -6.31 -10.37 9.87
CA GLN A 157 -5.12 -9.91 9.17
C GLN A 157 -4.22 -11.06 8.77
N TYR A 158 -3.69 -10.99 7.54
CA TYR A 158 -2.54 -11.75 7.08
C TYR A 158 -1.38 -10.78 6.87
N TYR A 159 -0.39 -10.82 7.74
CA TYR A 159 0.84 -10.05 7.60
C TYR A 159 1.79 -10.74 6.63
N TYR A 160 1.89 -10.21 5.41
CA TYR A 160 2.84 -10.66 4.41
C TYR A 160 4.22 -10.10 4.73
N ASN A 161 5.11 -10.93 5.28
CA ASN A 161 6.41 -10.51 5.83
C ASN A 161 7.58 -11.33 5.27
N PRO A 162 7.87 -11.25 3.96
CA PRO A 162 8.94 -12.03 3.33
C PRO A 162 10.36 -11.64 3.80
N GLN A 163 10.50 -10.51 4.48
CA GLN A 163 11.77 -10.05 5.04
C GLN A 163 11.94 -10.44 6.51
N HIS A 164 10.97 -11.13 7.11
CA HIS A 164 10.97 -11.50 8.53
C HIS A 164 11.26 -10.33 9.48
N LEU A 165 10.68 -9.15 9.16
CA LEU A 165 10.84 -7.96 10.00
C LEU A 165 10.18 -8.18 11.36
N PRO A 166 10.81 -7.73 12.44
CA PRO A 166 10.18 -7.78 13.76
C PRO A 166 8.92 -6.90 13.78
N CYS A 167 7.89 -7.34 14.47
CA CYS A 167 6.67 -6.59 14.70
C CYS A 167 6.27 -6.68 16.18
N ASP A 168 5.76 -5.57 16.71
CA ASP A 168 5.38 -5.45 18.13
C ASP A 168 3.90 -5.82 18.36
N GLY A 169 3.35 -6.75 17.57
CA GLY A 169 1.96 -7.18 17.66
C GLY A 169 1.74 -8.62 17.26
N ALA A 170 0.51 -9.10 17.42
CA ALA A 170 0.08 -10.43 17.04
C ALA A 170 -0.98 -10.36 15.93
N PRO A 171 -0.60 -10.37 14.65
CA PRO A 171 -1.54 -10.53 13.54
C PRO A 171 -2.31 -11.86 13.68
N THR A 172 -3.51 -11.94 13.10
CA THR A 172 -4.26 -13.20 13.03
C THR A 172 -3.42 -14.29 12.35
N LEU A 173 -2.74 -13.91 11.26
CA LEU A 173 -1.85 -14.79 10.50
C LEU A 173 -0.61 -14.01 10.05
N THR A 174 0.52 -14.71 9.91
CA THR A 174 1.76 -14.16 9.35
C THR A 174 2.37 -15.21 8.41
N GLY A 175 2.85 -14.74 7.27
CA GLY A 175 3.55 -15.59 6.31
C GLY A 175 4.45 -14.80 5.37
N ASP A 176 5.30 -15.50 4.66
CA ASP A 176 6.25 -14.96 3.69
C ASP A 176 5.94 -15.39 2.23
N ASP A 177 4.89 -16.19 2.06
CA ASP A 177 4.44 -16.67 0.76
C ASP A 177 2.94 -16.38 0.55
N LEU A 178 2.61 -15.64 -0.50
CA LEU A 178 1.21 -15.33 -0.82
C LEU A 178 0.36 -16.58 -1.09
N ARG A 179 0.97 -17.72 -1.45
CA ARG A 179 0.25 -18.99 -1.68
C ARG A 179 -0.45 -19.53 -0.44
N ASP A 180 -0.02 -19.14 0.75
CA ASP A 180 -0.68 -19.51 2.01
C ASP A 180 -2.16 -19.09 2.02
N LEU A 181 -2.49 -17.99 1.33
CA LEU A 181 -3.86 -17.49 1.21
C LEU A 181 -4.81 -18.48 0.55
N LYS A 182 -4.30 -19.38 -0.30
CA LYS A 182 -5.13 -20.39 -0.99
C LYS A 182 -5.74 -21.43 -0.05
N ALA A 183 -5.11 -21.64 1.12
CA ALA A 183 -5.57 -22.60 2.12
C ALA A 183 -6.62 -21.99 3.08
N LEU A 184 -6.83 -20.68 3.03
CA LEU A 184 -7.73 -19.97 3.93
C LEU A 184 -9.17 -19.84 3.40
N VAL A 185 -9.39 -20.21 2.14
CA VAL A 185 -10.68 -20.06 1.43
C VAL A 185 -11.04 -21.30 0.64
#